data_82782b6714682d46a6fabadf6e261398
#
_entry.id   82782b6714682d46a6fabadf6e261398
#
_cell.length_a   1.000
_cell.length_b   1.000
_cell.length_c   1.000
_cell.angle_alpha   90.00
_cell.angle_beta   90.00
_cell.angle_gamma   90.00
#
_symmetry.space_group_name_H-M   'P 1'
#
loop_
_entity.id
_entity.type
_entity.pdbx_description
1 polymer ?
#
loop_
_entity_poly.entity_id
_entity_poly.type
_entity_poly.pdbx_seq_one_letter_code
_entity_poly.pdbx_strand_id
1 'polypeptide(L)'
;MTKNTLACLLLALGLSAGAVHATEGGGTIYPVGAENYTCCALPPPGLYGMTWYQNYTADAVRGNGGEVVTPAGFRVNANAIVPRVVYVTPMMVAGASLGVHAILPIVNLDVSVTTGVQQTKTGLGDMTFGPVLGWHLSENLHSVLALDIYAPTGSYKKGDVANIGRNHWALQPVLGFSYIQPHGLNADLKTMWTYNFKNDDTNYTDGKELIADYSVGWGVGGGWTLGVGGYYYQQLTNDRQNGATIDNNKGRALAFGPSVRYDSGKGWFITAKYQDEMSVRNRADGAAFWVKAVFAL
;
A
#
# COMPACT_ATOMS: atom_id res chain seq x y z
N MET A 1 20.73 27.81 46.75
CA MET A 1 19.39 27.38 46.42
C MET A 1 18.85 28.34 45.37
N THR A 2 18.64 28.10 44.19
CA THR A 2 18.29 27.04 43.30
C THR A 2 17.99 27.73 41.98
N LYS A 3 18.94 27.72 41.00
CA LYS A 3 18.71 28.21 39.62
C LYS A 3 18.56 27.06 38.59
N ASN A 4 18.47 25.81 39.05
CA ASN A 4 18.47 24.64 38.16
C ASN A 4 17.12 23.94 38.02
N THR A 5 16.03 24.47 38.60
CA THR A 5 14.70 23.82 38.52
C THR A 5 13.78 24.40 37.44
N LEU A 6 14.19 25.47 36.75
CA LEU A 6 13.38 26.10 35.70
C LEU A 6 13.73 25.61 34.28
N ALA A 7 14.87 24.92 34.12
CA ALA A 7 15.31 24.45 32.79
C ALA A 7 14.68 23.11 32.33
N CYS A 8 14.17 22.32 33.29
CA CYS A 8 13.54 21.02 32.96
C CYS A 8 12.03 21.11 32.61
N LEU A 9 11.36 22.25 32.85
CA LEU A 9 9.94 22.42 32.55
C LEU A 9 9.69 23.01 31.15
N LEU A 10 10.72 23.54 30.51
CA LEU A 10 10.61 24.13 29.17
C LEU A 10 10.93 23.15 28.02
N LEU A 11 11.42 21.95 28.31
CA LEU A 11 11.68 20.92 27.30
C LEU A 11 10.49 19.97 27.06
N ALA A 12 9.44 20.05 27.88
CA ALA A 12 8.25 19.21 27.77
C ALA A 12 7.08 19.86 26.97
N LEU A 13 7.24 21.12 26.56
CA LEU A 13 6.19 21.88 25.84
C LEU A 13 6.55 22.20 24.37
N GLY A 14 7.65 21.65 23.87
CA GLY A 14 8.20 21.97 22.53
C GLY A 14 7.96 20.96 21.42
N LEU A 15 7.26 19.84 21.66
CA LEU A 15 7.07 18.78 20.65
C LEU A 15 5.61 18.48 20.31
N SER A 16 4.71 19.43 20.53
CA SER A 16 3.36 19.36 19.98
C SER A 16 3.16 20.24 18.74
N ALA A 17 4.17 20.36 17.89
CA ALA A 17 3.89 20.56 16.48
C ALA A 17 3.35 19.22 15.99
N GLY A 18 2.03 19.03 16.05
CA GLY A 18 1.36 17.85 15.59
C GLY A 18 1.85 17.54 14.17
N ALA A 19 2.65 16.50 14.02
CA ALA A 19 2.96 15.99 12.70
C ALA A 19 1.61 15.68 12.04
N VAL A 20 1.29 16.38 10.97
CA VAL A 20 0.06 16.18 10.19
C VAL A 20 0.27 14.89 9.41
N HIS A 21 -0.04 13.77 10.03
CA HIS A 21 0.00 12.45 9.40
C HIS A 21 -1.31 11.74 9.65
N ALA A 22 -1.97 11.35 8.58
CA ALA A 22 -2.95 10.29 8.62
C ALA A 22 -2.19 9.00 8.84
N THR A 23 -2.64 8.17 9.74
CA THR A 23 -1.99 6.94 10.20
C THR A 23 -0.71 7.14 11.02
N GLU A 24 -0.40 6.20 11.90
CA GLU A 24 0.82 6.24 12.72
C GLU A 24 2.06 6.21 11.82
N GLY A 25 2.90 7.25 11.90
CA GLY A 25 4.08 7.39 11.06
C GLY A 25 3.81 7.70 9.59
N GLY A 26 2.57 8.05 9.21
CA GLY A 26 2.21 8.55 7.87
C GLY A 26 2.13 7.53 6.76
N GLY A 27 2.26 6.22 7.04
CA GLY A 27 2.21 5.17 6.03
C GLY A 27 1.05 4.20 6.23
N THR A 28 0.43 3.74 5.15
CA THR A 28 -0.60 2.69 5.14
C THR A 28 0.01 1.30 5.32
N ILE A 29 -0.80 0.33 5.81
CA ILE A 29 -0.34 -1.07 5.92
C ILE A 29 -0.24 -1.74 4.53
N TYR A 30 -1.13 -1.38 3.59
CA TYR A 30 -1.05 -1.78 2.20
C TYR A 30 -0.24 -0.76 1.41
N PRO A 31 0.74 -1.18 0.59
CA PRO A 31 1.48 -0.27 -0.28
C PRO A 31 0.57 0.16 -1.46
N VAL A 32 -0.11 1.31 -1.28
CA VAL A 32 -1.13 1.82 -2.22
C VAL A 32 -0.62 1.89 -3.65
N GLY A 33 -1.45 1.47 -4.59
CA GLY A 33 -1.10 1.44 -5.99
C GLY A 33 -0.23 0.24 -6.40
N ALA A 34 -0.09 -0.81 -5.60
CA ALA A 34 0.72 -1.97 -5.98
C ALA A 34 0.13 -2.72 -7.17
N GLU A 35 -1.19 -2.82 -7.27
CA GLU A 35 -1.84 -3.60 -8.32
C GLU A 35 -2.10 -2.81 -9.60
N ASN A 36 -2.18 -3.55 -10.70
CA ASN A 36 -2.55 -3.10 -12.03
C ASN A 36 -3.01 -4.31 -12.85
N TYR A 37 -2.89 -4.28 -14.18
CA TYR A 37 -3.38 -5.28 -15.12
C TYR A 37 -3.36 -6.71 -14.58
N THR A 38 -4.48 -7.42 -14.79
CA THR A 38 -4.67 -8.82 -14.45
C THR A 38 -4.61 -9.07 -12.92
N CYS A 39 -4.98 -8.08 -12.11
CA CYS A 39 -4.93 -8.20 -10.64
C CYS A 39 -5.93 -9.23 -10.10
N CYS A 40 -7.03 -9.44 -10.83
CA CYS A 40 -8.23 -10.08 -10.31
C CYS A 40 -8.68 -11.29 -11.17
N ALA A 41 -7.77 -11.87 -11.96
CA ALA A 41 -7.96 -13.11 -12.69
C ALA A 41 -7.14 -14.22 -12.04
N LEU A 42 -7.79 -15.08 -11.24
CA LEU A 42 -7.12 -16.19 -10.58
C LEU A 42 -6.75 -17.25 -11.62
N PRO A 43 -5.49 -17.73 -11.68
CA PRO A 43 -5.09 -18.74 -12.65
C PRO A 43 -5.67 -20.14 -12.32
N PRO A 44 -5.53 -21.15 -13.20
CA PRO A 44 -5.92 -22.53 -12.92
C PRO A 44 -5.28 -23.09 -11.63
N PRO A 45 -5.77 -24.22 -11.09
CA PRO A 45 -5.15 -24.86 -9.93
C PRO A 45 -3.65 -25.09 -10.11
N GLY A 46 -2.84 -24.64 -9.12
CA GLY A 46 -1.39 -24.71 -9.18
C GLY A 46 -0.72 -23.76 -8.18
N LEU A 47 0.61 -23.74 -8.21
CA LEU A 47 1.44 -22.86 -7.40
C LEU A 47 2.03 -21.75 -8.28
N TYR A 48 1.92 -20.49 -7.82
CA TYR A 48 2.34 -19.31 -8.57
C TYR A 48 3.20 -18.40 -7.72
N GLY A 49 4.25 -17.86 -8.33
CA GLY A 49 5.09 -16.81 -7.80
C GLY A 49 4.68 -15.46 -8.37
N MET A 50 4.65 -14.46 -7.52
CA MET A 50 4.53 -13.06 -7.90
C MET A 50 5.58 -12.26 -7.15
N THR A 51 6.12 -11.24 -7.77
CA THR A 51 7.01 -10.31 -7.09
C THR A 51 6.79 -8.90 -7.60
N TRP A 52 6.85 -7.93 -6.68
CA TRP A 52 6.89 -6.52 -7.02
C TRP A 52 8.26 -5.94 -6.63
N TYR A 53 8.73 -5.02 -7.44
CA TYR A 53 9.70 -4.02 -7.05
C TYR A 53 8.99 -2.69 -6.98
N GLN A 54 9.21 -1.95 -5.90
CA GLN A 54 8.73 -0.59 -5.71
C GLN A 54 9.91 0.34 -5.43
N ASN A 55 9.90 1.52 -6.03
CA ASN A 55 10.61 2.69 -5.54
C ASN A 55 9.58 3.80 -5.34
N TYR A 56 9.45 4.30 -4.10
CA TYR A 56 8.61 5.45 -3.75
C TYR A 56 9.49 6.57 -3.21
N THR A 57 9.26 7.79 -3.70
CA THR A 57 9.96 9.00 -3.22
C THR A 57 8.95 10.11 -2.94
N ALA A 58 9.16 10.83 -1.83
CA ALA A 58 8.38 12.03 -1.49
C ALA A 58 9.29 13.06 -0.84
N ASP A 59 9.09 14.32 -1.20
CA ASP A 59 9.81 15.49 -0.65
C ASP A 59 8.86 16.57 -0.12
N ALA A 60 7.56 16.30 -0.15
CA ALA A 60 6.54 17.19 0.34
C ALA A 60 5.58 16.48 1.32
N VAL A 61 5.00 17.27 2.22
CA VAL A 61 3.92 16.88 3.12
C VAL A 61 2.76 17.81 2.91
N ARG A 62 1.55 17.26 2.79
CA ARG A 62 0.31 18.04 2.65
C ARG A 62 -0.48 18.03 3.95
N GLY A 63 -1.03 19.19 4.28
CA GLY A 63 -1.94 19.39 5.41
C GLY A 63 -3.37 18.96 5.13
N ASN A 64 -4.28 19.23 6.07
CA ASN A 64 -5.68 18.82 6.01
C ASN A 64 -6.46 19.46 4.85
N GLY A 65 -6.13 20.66 4.44
CA GLY A 65 -6.69 21.34 3.27
C GLY A 65 -6.00 20.99 1.94
N GLY A 66 -4.89 20.23 1.98
CA GLY A 66 -4.02 19.94 0.83
C GLY A 66 -2.91 20.98 0.63
N GLU A 67 -2.78 21.95 1.53
CA GLU A 67 -1.70 22.93 1.55
C GLU A 67 -0.35 22.27 1.85
N VAL A 68 0.74 22.85 1.34
CA VAL A 68 2.09 22.38 1.63
C VAL A 68 2.47 22.77 3.07
N VAL A 69 2.77 21.76 3.88
CA VAL A 69 3.22 21.91 5.28
C VAL A 69 4.57 21.25 5.53
N THR A 70 5.36 21.11 4.48
CA THR A 70 6.60 20.32 4.46
C THR A 70 7.63 20.89 5.43
N PRO A 71 8.10 20.12 6.43
CA PRO A 71 9.22 20.53 7.26
C PRO A 71 10.51 20.63 6.44
N ALA A 72 11.41 21.55 6.84
CA ALA A 72 12.70 21.70 6.18
C ALA A 72 13.50 20.40 6.27
N GLY A 73 13.98 19.90 5.11
CA GLY A 73 14.73 18.66 5.01
C GLY A 73 13.88 17.39 5.03
N PHE A 74 12.56 17.49 4.91
CA PHE A 74 11.70 16.31 4.77
C PHE A 74 12.03 15.54 3.49
N ARG A 75 12.14 14.22 3.63
CA ARG A 75 12.31 13.29 2.50
C ARG A 75 11.91 11.88 2.92
N VAL A 76 11.28 11.17 2.03
CA VAL A 76 11.07 9.72 2.11
C VAL A 76 11.59 9.08 0.84
N ASN A 77 12.35 7.99 1.00
CA ASN A 77 12.73 7.10 -0.09
C ASN A 77 12.55 5.65 0.39
N ALA A 78 11.64 4.93 -0.24
CA ALA A 78 11.37 3.54 0.07
C ALA A 78 11.60 2.67 -1.17
N ASN A 79 12.48 1.67 -1.02
CA ASN A 79 12.70 0.63 -2.01
C ASN A 79 12.22 -0.69 -1.42
N ALA A 80 11.38 -1.42 -2.14
CA ALA A 80 10.84 -2.68 -1.67
C ALA A 80 10.90 -3.77 -2.75
N ILE A 81 11.20 -4.99 -2.31
CA ILE A 81 10.93 -6.22 -3.07
C ILE A 81 9.87 -6.98 -2.28
N VAL A 82 8.77 -7.34 -2.95
CA VAL A 82 7.59 -7.90 -2.31
C VAL A 82 7.23 -9.24 -2.97
N PRO A 83 7.87 -10.35 -2.54
CA PRO A 83 7.49 -11.68 -2.99
C PRO A 83 6.12 -12.09 -2.44
N ARG A 84 5.33 -12.75 -3.28
CA ARG A 84 4.05 -13.37 -2.97
C ARG A 84 4.00 -14.77 -3.57
N VAL A 85 3.52 -15.71 -2.79
CA VAL A 85 3.17 -17.05 -3.26
C VAL A 85 1.67 -17.20 -3.22
N VAL A 86 1.09 -17.75 -4.30
CA VAL A 86 -0.34 -18.04 -4.43
C VAL A 86 -0.50 -19.51 -4.75
N TYR A 87 -1.25 -20.23 -3.93
CA TYR A 87 -1.67 -21.59 -4.21
C TYR A 87 -3.16 -21.61 -4.55
N VAL A 88 -3.48 -21.91 -5.79
CA VAL A 88 -4.85 -22.12 -6.25
C VAL A 88 -5.16 -23.62 -6.08
N THR A 89 -6.11 -23.90 -5.22
CA THR A 89 -6.50 -25.30 -4.92
C THR A 89 -7.38 -25.87 -6.04
N PRO A 90 -7.53 -27.19 -6.16
CA PRO A 90 -8.53 -27.78 -7.05
C PRO A 90 -9.98 -27.64 -6.54
N MET A 91 -10.19 -27.02 -5.37
CA MET A 91 -11.51 -26.86 -4.76
C MET A 91 -12.26 -25.69 -5.37
N MET A 92 -13.56 -25.88 -5.57
CA MET A 92 -14.49 -24.83 -5.98
C MET A 92 -15.44 -24.50 -4.82
N VAL A 93 -15.68 -23.23 -4.56
CA VAL A 93 -16.60 -22.71 -3.54
C VAL A 93 -17.55 -21.71 -4.20
N ALA A 94 -18.85 -21.99 -4.18
CA ALA A 94 -19.86 -21.14 -4.80
C ALA A 94 -19.53 -20.74 -6.27
N GLY A 95 -19.00 -21.69 -7.05
CA GLY A 95 -18.61 -21.46 -8.44
C GLY A 95 -17.30 -20.69 -8.63
N ALA A 96 -16.58 -20.37 -7.55
CA ALA A 96 -15.28 -19.75 -7.58
C ALA A 96 -14.15 -20.76 -7.34
N SER A 97 -12.99 -20.56 -7.95
CA SER A 97 -11.75 -21.22 -7.57
C SER A 97 -11.29 -20.68 -6.20
N LEU A 98 -10.92 -21.59 -5.28
CA LEU A 98 -10.37 -21.21 -3.98
C LEU A 98 -8.84 -21.18 -4.07
N GLY A 99 -8.26 -20.06 -3.66
CA GLY A 99 -6.82 -19.93 -3.48
C GLY A 99 -6.47 -19.41 -2.09
N VAL A 100 -5.20 -19.55 -1.73
CA VAL A 100 -4.59 -18.92 -0.55
C VAL A 100 -3.29 -18.25 -0.97
N HIS A 101 -2.89 -17.20 -0.25
CA HIS A 101 -1.64 -16.54 -0.55
C HIS A 101 -0.91 -16.07 0.70
N ALA A 102 0.39 -15.83 0.54
CA ALA A 102 1.25 -15.19 1.52
C ALA A 102 2.19 -14.19 0.84
N ILE A 103 2.42 -13.06 1.48
CA ILE A 103 3.26 -11.94 1.02
C ILE A 103 4.22 -11.57 2.14
N LEU A 104 5.49 -11.34 1.81
CA LEU A 104 6.50 -10.92 2.79
C LEU A 104 7.36 -9.79 2.19
N PRO A 105 7.08 -8.51 2.49
CA PRO A 105 7.87 -7.39 1.99
C PRO A 105 9.28 -7.35 2.58
N ILE A 106 10.26 -7.00 1.74
CA ILE A 106 11.63 -6.66 2.13
C ILE A 106 11.83 -5.21 1.72
N VAL A 107 12.09 -4.34 2.69
CA VAL A 107 12.05 -2.89 2.47
C VAL A 107 13.36 -2.25 2.95
N ASN A 108 13.90 -1.36 2.14
CA ASN A 108 14.89 -0.36 2.53
C ASN A 108 14.16 1.00 2.58
N LEU A 109 14.07 1.58 3.76
CA LEU A 109 13.35 2.81 4.04
C LEU A 109 14.30 3.87 4.57
N ASP A 110 14.44 4.99 3.86
CA ASP A 110 15.19 6.18 4.26
C ASP A 110 14.19 7.32 4.49
N VAL A 111 14.13 7.82 5.73
CA VAL A 111 13.22 8.89 6.14
C VAL A 111 14.01 10.01 6.78
N SER A 112 13.80 11.23 6.31
CA SER A 112 14.16 12.48 6.99
C SER A 112 12.88 13.23 7.30
N VAL A 113 12.53 13.42 8.56
CA VAL A 113 11.29 14.11 8.95
C VAL A 113 11.50 15.62 9.08
N THR A 114 12.73 16.04 9.40
CA THR A 114 13.18 17.43 9.41
C THR A 114 14.70 17.47 9.42
N THR A 115 15.30 18.65 9.23
CA THR A 115 16.76 18.82 9.28
C THR A 115 17.36 18.22 10.57
N GLY A 116 18.30 17.31 10.40
CA GLY A 116 18.99 16.64 11.51
C GLY A 116 18.24 15.45 12.16
N VAL A 117 17.03 15.13 11.70
CA VAL A 117 16.26 13.96 12.19
C VAL A 117 16.00 13.02 11.02
N GLN A 118 16.88 12.06 10.83
CA GLN A 118 16.83 11.08 9.75
C GLN A 118 17.16 9.67 10.25
N GLN A 119 16.62 8.68 9.56
CA GLN A 119 16.91 7.27 9.83
C GLN A 119 16.77 6.45 8.54
N THR A 120 17.71 5.53 8.33
CA THR A 120 17.62 4.51 7.28
C THR A 120 17.50 3.15 7.94
N LYS A 121 16.56 2.33 7.48
CA LYS A 121 16.35 0.96 7.97
C LYS A 121 16.12 0.01 6.81
N THR A 122 16.74 -1.17 6.86
CA THR A 122 16.44 -2.30 5.98
C THR A 122 15.91 -3.44 6.82
N GLY A 123 14.79 -4.05 6.38
CA GLY A 123 14.19 -5.13 7.14
C GLY A 123 12.94 -5.70 6.47
N LEU A 124 12.28 -6.60 7.18
CA LEU A 124 11.01 -7.18 6.75
C LEU A 124 9.85 -6.25 7.07
N GLY A 125 8.86 -6.20 6.19
CA GLY A 125 7.55 -5.62 6.44
C GLY A 125 6.62 -6.61 7.14
N ASP A 126 5.41 -6.17 7.42
CA ASP A 126 4.37 -7.02 7.98
C ASP A 126 3.94 -8.08 6.98
N MET A 127 3.90 -9.34 7.42
CA MET A 127 3.44 -10.45 6.59
C MET A 127 1.94 -10.30 6.33
N THR A 128 1.55 -10.54 5.08
CA THR A 128 0.14 -10.58 4.67
C THR A 128 -0.20 -11.97 4.18
N PHE A 129 -1.35 -12.50 4.57
CA PHE A 129 -1.84 -13.79 4.08
C PHE A 129 -3.36 -13.82 4.10
N GLY A 130 -3.95 -14.75 3.35
CA GLY A 130 -5.39 -14.92 3.37
C GLY A 130 -5.96 -15.77 2.24
N PRO A 131 -7.26 -16.06 2.29
CA PRO A 131 -7.98 -16.75 1.24
C PRO A 131 -8.41 -15.80 0.13
N VAL A 132 -8.55 -16.34 -1.08
CA VAL A 132 -9.10 -15.66 -2.24
C VAL A 132 -10.05 -16.60 -2.99
N LEU A 133 -11.20 -16.08 -3.38
CA LEU A 133 -12.16 -16.69 -4.29
C LEU A 133 -12.08 -15.95 -5.64
N GLY A 134 -11.93 -16.70 -6.74
CA GLY A 134 -11.85 -16.14 -8.08
C GLY A 134 -12.89 -16.71 -9.01
N TRP A 135 -13.65 -15.86 -9.67
CA TRP A 135 -14.65 -16.21 -10.69
C TRP A 135 -14.19 -15.78 -12.07
N HIS A 136 -14.42 -16.65 -13.05
CA HIS A 136 -14.37 -16.32 -14.47
C HIS A 136 -15.80 -16.10 -14.94
N LEU A 137 -16.25 -14.83 -14.91
CA LEU A 137 -17.65 -14.45 -15.22
C LEU A 137 -17.95 -14.53 -16.71
N SER A 138 -16.93 -14.33 -17.55
CA SER A 138 -16.94 -14.58 -18.99
C SER A 138 -15.52 -14.88 -19.47
N GLU A 139 -15.31 -15.05 -20.77
CA GLU A 139 -13.99 -15.22 -21.38
C GLU A 139 -13.02 -14.08 -21.01
N ASN A 140 -13.52 -12.86 -20.92
CA ASN A 140 -12.71 -11.65 -20.71
C ASN A 140 -12.90 -11.02 -19.33
N LEU A 141 -13.97 -11.36 -18.58
CA LEU A 141 -14.30 -10.72 -17.32
C LEU A 141 -14.07 -11.68 -16.14
N HIS A 142 -13.24 -11.26 -15.22
CA HIS A 142 -12.87 -12.00 -14.02
C HIS A 142 -13.11 -11.15 -12.78
N SER A 143 -13.38 -11.80 -11.64
CA SER A 143 -13.49 -11.12 -10.35
C SER A 143 -12.87 -11.93 -9.23
N VAL A 144 -12.48 -11.25 -8.17
CA VAL A 144 -11.98 -11.86 -6.93
C VAL A 144 -12.68 -11.25 -5.73
N LEU A 145 -12.92 -12.10 -4.72
CA LEU A 145 -13.22 -11.70 -3.36
C LEU A 145 -12.15 -12.31 -2.46
N ALA A 146 -11.46 -11.49 -1.67
CA ALA A 146 -10.39 -11.96 -0.80
C ALA A 146 -10.48 -11.32 0.59
N LEU A 147 -9.80 -11.92 1.55
CA LEU A 147 -9.55 -11.34 2.86
C LEU A 147 -8.06 -11.36 3.12
N ASP A 148 -7.42 -10.21 3.08
CA ASP A 148 -6.03 -10.03 3.45
C ASP A 148 -5.93 -9.81 4.97
N ILE A 149 -5.09 -10.59 5.64
CA ILE A 149 -4.80 -10.50 7.07
C ILE A 149 -3.34 -10.06 7.21
N TYR A 150 -3.12 -8.93 7.84
CA TYR A 150 -1.79 -8.40 8.12
C TYR A 150 -1.39 -8.75 9.55
N ALA A 151 -0.23 -9.39 9.70
CA ALA A 151 0.35 -9.74 10.99
C ALA A 151 1.51 -8.79 11.32
N PRO A 152 1.64 -8.30 12.57
CA PRO A 152 2.69 -7.38 12.99
C PRO A 152 4.04 -8.10 13.16
N THR A 153 4.60 -8.56 12.03
CA THR A 153 5.86 -9.31 11.97
C THR A 153 7.02 -8.48 11.46
N GLY A 154 6.74 -7.26 11.00
CA GLY A 154 7.72 -6.38 10.39
C GLY A 154 8.64 -5.70 11.41
N SER A 155 9.72 -5.12 10.89
CA SER A 155 10.70 -4.39 11.69
C SER A 155 10.08 -3.10 12.24
N TYR A 156 9.81 -3.10 13.54
CA TYR A 156 9.24 -1.98 14.27
C TYR A 156 10.02 -1.69 15.55
N LYS A 157 10.15 -0.42 15.91
CA LYS A 157 10.62 0.02 17.22
C LYS A 157 9.97 1.35 17.55
N LYS A 158 9.32 1.42 18.73
CA LYS A 158 8.70 2.65 19.23
C LYS A 158 9.71 3.79 19.29
N GLY A 159 9.38 4.93 18.68
CA GLY A 159 10.22 6.12 18.63
C GLY A 159 11.15 6.20 17.41
N ASP A 160 11.29 5.15 16.61
CA ASP A 160 12.00 5.24 15.34
C ASP A 160 11.16 6.02 14.32
N VAL A 161 11.81 6.84 13.50
CA VAL A 161 11.15 7.57 12.41
C VAL A 161 11.02 6.72 11.14
N ALA A 162 11.89 5.71 10.97
CA ALA A 162 11.82 4.73 9.89
C ALA A 162 11.32 3.39 10.42
N ASN A 163 10.00 3.22 10.56
CA ASN A 163 9.37 1.95 10.90
C ASN A 163 8.83 1.28 9.64
N ILE A 164 9.31 0.06 9.34
CA ILE A 164 8.90 -0.75 8.19
C ILE A 164 7.59 -1.48 8.51
N GLY A 165 7.52 -2.18 9.64
CA GLY A 165 6.28 -2.76 10.18
C GLY A 165 5.41 -1.71 10.86
N ARG A 166 4.10 -1.99 10.97
CA ARG A 166 3.11 -1.12 11.61
C ARG A 166 2.81 -1.51 13.06
N ASN A 167 3.28 -2.69 13.50
CA ASN A 167 3.13 -3.21 14.83
C ASN A 167 1.67 -3.38 15.29
N HIS A 168 0.76 -3.60 14.37
CA HIS A 168 -0.63 -3.93 14.67
C HIS A 168 -1.18 -4.90 13.63
N TRP A 169 -2.20 -5.66 14.02
CA TRP A 169 -2.96 -6.46 13.09
C TRP A 169 -3.87 -5.59 12.23
N ALA A 170 -4.17 -6.03 11.01
CA ALA A 170 -5.24 -5.45 10.21
C ALA A 170 -5.97 -6.53 9.41
N LEU A 171 -7.24 -6.26 9.10
CA LEU A 171 -8.07 -7.04 8.20
C LEU A 171 -8.46 -6.18 7.00
N GLN A 172 -8.35 -6.75 5.80
CA GLN A 172 -8.65 -6.03 4.58
C GLN A 172 -9.46 -6.90 3.62
N PRO A 173 -10.82 -6.85 3.69
CA PRO A 173 -11.67 -7.35 2.61
C PRO A 173 -11.32 -6.70 1.29
N VAL A 174 -11.27 -7.52 0.24
CA VAL A 174 -10.88 -7.14 -1.12
C VAL A 174 -11.97 -7.57 -2.09
N LEU A 175 -12.37 -6.67 -2.97
CA LEU A 175 -13.21 -6.97 -4.14
C LEU A 175 -12.54 -6.41 -5.38
N GLY A 176 -12.39 -7.24 -6.41
CA GLY A 176 -11.73 -6.80 -7.62
C GLY A 176 -12.30 -7.40 -8.89
N PHE A 177 -12.07 -6.66 -9.99
CA PHE A 177 -12.49 -7.04 -11.33
C PHE A 177 -11.34 -6.80 -12.31
N SER A 178 -11.18 -7.72 -13.25
CA SER A 178 -10.27 -7.60 -14.40
C SER A 178 -11.03 -7.91 -15.69
N TYR A 179 -10.98 -6.98 -16.64
CA TYR A 179 -11.42 -7.20 -18.02
C TYR A 179 -10.18 -7.25 -18.90
N ILE A 180 -9.98 -8.37 -19.60
CA ILE A 180 -8.71 -8.68 -20.27
C ILE A 180 -8.98 -9.09 -21.70
N GLN A 181 -8.33 -8.39 -22.66
CA GLN A 181 -8.36 -8.74 -24.07
C GLN A 181 -6.96 -8.67 -24.69
N PRO A 182 -6.58 -9.64 -25.57
CA PRO A 182 -5.32 -9.57 -26.31
C PRO A 182 -5.25 -8.36 -27.24
N HIS A 183 -6.38 -8.00 -27.85
CA HIS A 183 -6.58 -6.83 -28.69
C HIS A 183 -7.82 -6.08 -28.18
N GLY A 184 -7.64 -4.82 -27.76
CA GLY A 184 -8.74 -4.00 -27.25
C GLY A 184 -8.62 -3.63 -25.79
N LEU A 185 -9.76 -3.31 -25.17
CA LEU A 185 -9.82 -2.79 -23.81
C LEU A 185 -9.27 -3.78 -22.78
N ASN A 186 -8.42 -3.30 -21.89
CA ASN A 186 -8.02 -3.96 -20.66
C ASN A 186 -8.30 -2.99 -19.52
N ALA A 187 -9.00 -3.43 -18.48
CA ALA A 187 -9.34 -2.60 -17.34
C ALA A 187 -9.34 -3.43 -16.06
N ASP A 188 -8.79 -2.88 -15.00
CA ASP A 188 -8.74 -3.48 -13.68
C ASP A 188 -9.20 -2.48 -12.64
N LEU A 189 -9.91 -2.99 -11.65
CA LEU A 189 -10.28 -2.27 -10.44
C LEU A 189 -10.19 -3.23 -9.25
N LYS A 190 -9.38 -2.90 -8.26
CA LYS A 190 -9.27 -3.63 -6.99
C LYS A 190 -9.59 -2.68 -5.86
N THR A 191 -10.68 -2.93 -5.15
CA THR A 191 -11.12 -2.15 -3.98
C THR A 191 -10.81 -2.90 -2.70
N MET A 192 -10.36 -2.19 -1.70
CA MET A 192 -9.90 -2.72 -0.41
C MET A 192 -10.40 -1.83 0.72
N TRP A 193 -10.88 -2.46 1.79
CA TRP A 193 -11.36 -1.79 3.00
C TRP A 193 -10.51 -2.25 4.18
N THR A 194 -9.65 -1.37 4.71
CA THR A 194 -8.75 -1.70 5.81
C THR A 194 -9.38 -1.40 7.16
N TYR A 195 -9.32 -2.37 8.04
CA TYR A 195 -9.70 -2.28 9.44
C TYR A 195 -8.46 -2.50 10.29
N ASN A 196 -7.91 -1.42 10.82
CA ASN A 196 -6.70 -1.43 11.63
C ASN A 196 -7.05 -1.73 13.09
N PHE A 197 -6.30 -2.64 13.73
CA PHE A 197 -6.34 -2.85 15.16
C PHE A 197 -5.36 -1.89 15.86
N LYS A 198 -5.40 -1.87 17.18
CA LYS A 198 -4.57 -0.98 17.97
C LYS A 198 -3.11 -1.43 17.98
N ASN A 199 -2.18 -0.50 17.83
CA ASN A 199 -0.79 -0.66 18.21
C ASN A 199 -0.68 -0.47 19.74
N ASP A 200 -0.44 -1.56 20.46
CA ASP A 200 -0.42 -1.54 21.93
C ASP A 200 0.78 -0.78 22.50
N ASP A 201 1.90 -0.69 21.79
CA ASP A 201 3.09 0.03 22.24
C ASP A 201 2.84 1.55 22.35
N THR A 202 2.03 2.10 21.46
CA THR A 202 1.75 3.53 21.37
C THR A 202 0.34 3.90 21.78
N ASN A 203 -0.55 2.91 22.01
CA ASN A 203 -1.99 3.09 22.18
C ASN A 203 -2.63 3.87 21.00
N TYR A 204 -2.10 3.66 19.81
CA TYR A 204 -2.58 4.29 18.58
C TYR A 204 -3.46 3.31 17.78
N THR A 205 -4.49 3.81 17.13
CA THR A 205 -5.32 3.05 16.22
C THR A 205 -5.55 3.88 14.97
N ASP A 206 -5.03 3.42 13.85
CA ASP A 206 -5.26 4.04 12.55
C ASP A 206 -6.73 3.97 12.17
N GLY A 207 -7.22 5.00 11.50
CA GLY A 207 -8.57 5.04 10.99
C GLY A 207 -8.82 3.94 9.94
N LYS A 208 -10.09 3.63 9.69
CA LYS A 208 -10.48 2.74 8.60
C LYS A 208 -10.19 3.41 7.26
N GLU A 209 -9.78 2.61 6.27
CA GLU A 209 -9.34 3.10 4.98
C GLU A 209 -10.12 2.46 3.83
N LEU A 210 -10.34 3.21 2.78
CA LEU A 210 -10.79 2.75 1.47
C LEU A 210 -9.68 2.98 0.47
N ILE A 211 -9.31 1.95 -0.26
CA ILE A 211 -8.28 1.99 -1.30
C ILE A 211 -8.87 1.40 -2.57
N ALA A 212 -8.56 2.00 -3.70
CA ALA A 212 -8.91 1.47 -5.01
C ALA A 212 -7.71 1.59 -5.94
N ASP A 213 -7.09 0.46 -6.28
CA ASP A 213 -6.09 0.40 -7.35
C ASP A 213 -6.79 0.19 -8.68
N TYR A 214 -6.39 0.91 -9.72
CA TYR A 214 -7.01 0.84 -11.05
C TYR A 214 -6.00 0.89 -12.18
N SER A 215 -6.38 0.29 -13.31
CA SER A 215 -5.67 0.46 -14.58
C SER A 215 -6.64 0.38 -15.75
N VAL A 216 -6.34 1.13 -16.81
CA VAL A 216 -7.05 1.08 -18.08
C VAL A 216 -6.01 1.14 -19.20
N GLY A 217 -6.13 0.25 -20.17
CA GLY A 217 -5.21 0.19 -21.29
C GLY A 217 -5.80 -0.51 -22.51
N TRP A 218 -5.02 -0.54 -23.56
CA TRP A 218 -5.39 -1.14 -24.84
C TRP A 218 -4.37 -2.22 -25.22
N GLY A 219 -4.86 -3.43 -25.44
CA GLY A 219 -4.07 -4.52 -26.00
C GLY A 219 -3.75 -4.23 -27.47
N VAL A 220 -2.48 -4.04 -27.78
CA VAL A 220 -1.99 -3.70 -29.13
C VAL A 220 -1.49 -4.91 -29.91
N GLY A 221 -1.61 -6.11 -29.32
CA GLY A 221 -1.12 -7.36 -29.90
C GLY A 221 0.31 -7.70 -29.48
N GLY A 222 0.78 -8.90 -29.86
CA GLY A 222 2.11 -9.38 -29.49
C GLY A 222 2.35 -9.50 -27.97
N GLY A 223 1.28 -9.61 -27.16
CA GLY A 223 1.34 -9.67 -25.71
C GLY A 223 1.39 -8.31 -25.01
N TRP A 224 1.42 -7.20 -25.73
CA TRP A 224 1.54 -5.87 -25.17
C TRP A 224 0.19 -5.22 -24.87
N THR A 225 0.09 -4.60 -23.69
CA THR A 225 -0.98 -3.68 -23.28
C THR A 225 -0.36 -2.37 -22.85
N LEU A 226 -0.81 -1.27 -23.42
CA LEU A 226 -0.34 0.08 -23.12
C LEU A 226 -1.49 0.88 -22.50
N GLY A 227 -1.23 1.69 -21.48
CA GLY A 227 -2.28 2.48 -20.88
C GLY A 227 -1.82 3.28 -19.69
N VAL A 228 -2.71 3.44 -18.74
CA VAL A 228 -2.52 4.23 -17.52
C VAL A 228 -3.01 3.44 -16.31
N GLY A 229 -2.53 3.82 -15.13
CA GLY A 229 -3.00 3.25 -13.88
C GLY A 229 -2.66 4.15 -12.70
N GLY A 230 -3.17 3.81 -11.56
CA GLY A 230 -2.97 4.56 -10.35
C GLY A 230 -3.75 3.98 -9.20
N TYR A 231 -4.04 4.82 -8.21
CA TYR A 231 -4.86 4.46 -7.08
C TYR A 231 -5.65 5.65 -6.55
N TYR A 232 -6.70 5.35 -5.82
CA TYR A 232 -7.40 6.27 -4.92
C TYR A 232 -7.26 5.75 -3.49
N TYR A 233 -6.88 6.62 -2.56
CA TYR A 233 -6.80 6.35 -1.13
C TYR A 233 -7.64 7.36 -0.36
N GLN A 234 -8.45 6.89 0.57
CA GLN A 234 -9.23 7.72 1.48
C GLN A 234 -9.32 7.07 2.85
N GLN A 235 -8.83 7.74 3.87
CA GLN A 235 -9.12 7.38 5.24
C GLN A 235 -10.55 7.82 5.59
N LEU A 236 -11.36 6.87 6.02
CA LEU A 236 -12.80 7.05 6.27
C LEU A 236 -13.08 7.58 7.68
N THR A 237 -12.32 7.13 8.67
CA THR A 237 -12.46 7.56 10.07
C THR A 237 -11.19 8.19 10.57
N ASN A 238 -11.30 9.07 11.56
CA ASN A 238 -10.13 9.65 12.23
C ASN A 238 -9.36 8.57 13.00
N ASP A 239 -8.07 8.80 13.19
CA ASP A 239 -7.24 8.01 14.09
C ASP A 239 -7.62 8.24 15.55
N ARG A 240 -7.15 7.34 16.40
CA ARG A 240 -7.33 7.46 17.85
C ARG A 240 -6.00 7.22 18.54
N GLN A 241 -5.69 8.05 19.53
CA GLN A 241 -4.54 7.88 20.41
C GLN A 241 -4.98 7.97 21.88
N ASN A 242 -4.58 6.99 22.69
CA ASN A 242 -4.98 6.87 24.09
C ASN A 242 -6.52 6.92 24.27
N GLY A 243 -7.27 6.39 23.30
CA GLY A 243 -8.74 6.39 23.28
C GLY A 243 -9.39 7.69 22.80
N ALA A 244 -8.64 8.78 22.69
CA ALA A 244 -9.14 10.05 22.14
C ALA A 244 -9.04 10.07 20.60
N THR A 245 -10.03 10.69 19.96
CA THR A 245 -10.03 10.91 18.50
C THR A 245 -9.07 12.05 18.15
N ILE A 246 -8.30 11.88 17.08
CA ILE A 246 -7.45 12.93 16.51
C ILE A 246 -8.23 13.56 15.35
N ASP A 247 -8.74 14.77 15.56
CA ASP A 247 -9.54 15.45 14.56
C ASP A 247 -8.70 15.97 13.39
N ASN A 248 -9.32 16.07 12.20
CA ASN A 248 -8.74 16.64 10.97
C ASN A 248 -7.49 15.92 10.45
N ASN A 249 -7.29 14.63 10.78
CA ASN A 249 -6.12 13.88 10.34
C ASN A 249 -6.40 12.83 9.25
N LYS A 250 -7.59 12.83 8.64
CA LYS A 250 -7.92 11.84 7.60
C LYS A 250 -7.10 12.04 6.34
N GLY A 251 -6.35 11.01 5.96
CA GLY A 251 -5.55 10.99 4.75
C GLY A 251 -6.36 10.80 3.47
N ARG A 252 -5.88 11.40 2.40
CA ARG A 252 -6.36 11.20 1.04
C ARG A 252 -5.23 11.31 0.04
N ALA A 253 -5.29 10.52 -1.04
CA ALA A 253 -4.45 10.68 -2.22
C ALA A 253 -5.15 10.11 -3.45
N LEU A 254 -4.85 10.66 -4.60
CA LEU A 254 -5.11 10.10 -5.92
C LEU A 254 -3.77 10.02 -6.64
N ALA A 255 -3.48 8.90 -7.30
CA ALA A 255 -2.28 8.79 -8.12
C ALA A 255 -2.64 8.32 -9.52
N PHE A 256 -1.85 8.76 -10.49
CA PHE A 256 -2.07 8.47 -11.90
C PHE A 256 -0.74 8.48 -12.66
N GLY A 257 -0.64 7.65 -13.69
CA GLY A 257 0.51 7.68 -14.60
C GLY A 257 0.52 6.55 -15.63
N PRO A 258 1.54 6.51 -16.48
CA PRO A 258 1.66 5.53 -17.55
C PRO A 258 1.88 4.12 -17.00
N SER A 259 1.34 3.14 -17.71
CA SER A 259 1.40 1.74 -17.33
C SER A 259 1.51 0.85 -18.57
N VAL A 260 2.28 -0.22 -18.47
CA VAL A 260 2.51 -1.19 -19.54
C VAL A 260 2.46 -2.61 -18.98
N ARG A 261 1.96 -3.55 -19.77
CA ARG A 261 2.04 -4.99 -19.52
C ARG A 261 2.59 -5.69 -20.74
N TYR A 262 3.44 -6.67 -20.52
CA TYR A 262 3.84 -7.66 -21.50
C TYR A 262 3.46 -9.06 -21.00
N ASP A 263 2.65 -9.77 -21.77
CA ASP A 263 2.27 -11.16 -21.54
C ASP A 263 3.00 -12.05 -22.55
N SER A 264 3.76 -12.99 -22.03
CA SER A 264 4.56 -13.92 -22.86
C SER A 264 3.72 -14.93 -23.65
N GLY A 265 2.45 -15.14 -23.26
CA GLY A 265 1.64 -16.27 -23.71
C GLY A 265 2.14 -17.63 -23.23
N LYS A 266 3.12 -17.69 -22.31
CA LYS A 266 3.78 -18.91 -21.81
C LYS A 266 3.65 -19.04 -20.29
N GLY A 267 2.60 -18.47 -19.69
CA GLY A 267 2.32 -18.56 -18.26
C GLY A 267 3.08 -17.57 -17.37
N TRP A 268 3.73 -16.56 -17.95
CA TRP A 268 4.29 -15.44 -17.20
C TRP A 268 4.00 -14.11 -17.86
N PHE A 269 3.91 -13.08 -17.06
CA PHE A 269 3.79 -11.70 -17.54
C PHE A 269 4.55 -10.73 -16.62
N ILE A 270 4.86 -9.57 -17.16
CA ILE A 270 5.47 -8.46 -16.43
C ILE A 270 4.68 -7.18 -16.67
N THR A 271 4.59 -6.34 -15.64
CA THR A 271 4.03 -5.00 -15.77
C THR A 271 5.02 -3.97 -15.22
N ALA A 272 5.00 -2.78 -15.80
CA ALA A 272 5.69 -1.64 -15.23
C ALA A 272 4.74 -0.43 -15.24
N LYS A 273 4.85 0.43 -14.22
CA LYS A 273 4.10 1.68 -14.14
C LYS A 273 4.86 2.73 -13.35
N TYR A 274 4.62 3.97 -13.69
CA TYR A 274 4.94 5.13 -12.88
C TYR A 274 3.64 5.79 -12.49
N GLN A 275 3.54 6.29 -11.27
CA GLN A 275 2.36 6.99 -10.80
C GLN A 275 2.78 8.14 -9.89
N ASP A 276 2.20 9.32 -10.16
CA ASP A 276 2.42 10.55 -9.43
C ASP A 276 1.19 10.85 -8.56
N GLU A 277 1.42 11.24 -7.31
CA GLU A 277 0.35 11.55 -6.38
C GLU A 277 -0.19 12.96 -6.60
N MET A 278 -1.51 13.11 -6.47
CA MET A 278 -2.23 14.38 -6.55
C MET A 278 -3.39 14.42 -5.57
N SER A 279 -3.92 15.59 -5.29
CA SER A 279 -5.02 15.77 -4.32
C SER A 279 -4.72 15.17 -2.95
N VAL A 280 -3.45 15.21 -2.54
CA VAL A 280 -2.94 14.65 -1.30
C VAL A 280 -3.39 15.50 -0.10
N ARG A 281 -3.76 14.84 1.01
CA ARG A 281 -4.07 15.46 2.31
C ARG A 281 -3.54 14.61 3.45
N ASN A 282 -3.03 15.29 4.48
CA ASN A 282 -2.55 14.70 5.73
C ASN A 282 -1.53 13.57 5.54
N ARG A 283 -0.67 13.64 4.53
CA ARG A 283 0.37 12.64 4.26
C ARG A 283 1.49 13.18 3.38
N ALA A 284 2.53 12.37 3.22
CA ALA A 284 3.56 12.61 2.21
C ALA A 284 2.93 12.64 0.82
N ASP A 285 3.49 13.49 -0.05
CA ASP A 285 3.10 13.69 -1.45
C ASP A 285 4.29 13.36 -2.32
N GLY A 286 4.17 12.32 -3.14
CA GLY A 286 5.29 11.76 -3.86
C GLY A 286 4.91 10.99 -5.12
N ALA A 287 5.87 10.18 -5.60
CA ALA A 287 5.71 9.37 -6.79
C ALA A 287 6.24 7.95 -6.57
N ALA A 288 5.68 6.99 -7.28
CA ALA A 288 6.10 5.60 -7.22
C ALA A 288 6.37 5.02 -8.61
N PHE A 289 7.47 4.27 -8.71
CA PHE A 289 7.72 3.36 -9.82
C PHE A 289 7.54 1.92 -9.35
N TRP A 290 6.84 1.12 -10.16
CA TRP A 290 6.55 -0.27 -9.87
C TRP A 290 6.91 -1.18 -11.03
N VAL A 291 7.43 -2.36 -10.72
CA VAL A 291 7.51 -3.50 -11.62
C VAL A 291 6.87 -4.69 -10.93
N LYS A 292 5.98 -5.40 -11.62
CA LYS A 292 5.39 -6.66 -11.14
C LYS A 292 5.71 -7.78 -12.13
N ALA A 293 6.17 -8.93 -11.64
CA ALA A 293 6.32 -10.16 -12.41
C ALA A 293 5.44 -11.26 -11.82
N VAL A 294 4.82 -12.06 -12.67
CA VAL A 294 3.96 -13.20 -12.31
C VAL A 294 4.37 -14.40 -13.15
N PHE A 295 4.50 -15.57 -12.52
CA PHE A 295 4.95 -16.81 -13.15
C PHE A 295 4.42 -18.05 -12.42
N ALA A 296 4.25 -19.16 -13.15
CA ALA A 296 4.00 -20.46 -12.55
C ALA A 296 5.29 -21.01 -11.90
N LEU A 297 5.15 -21.71 -10.74
CA LEU A 297 6.24 -22.33 -10.00
C LEU A 297 6.27 -23.84 -10.25
#